data_75ef8a00753da1997f59862bbfec4651
#
_entry.id   75ef8a00753da1997f59862bbfec4651
#
_cell.length_a   1.000
_cell.length_b   1.000
_cell.length_c   1.000
_cell.angle_alpha   90.00
_cell.angle_beta   90.00
_cell.angle_gamma   90.00
#
_symmetry.space_group_name_H-M   'P 1'
#
loop_
_entity.id
_entity.type
_entity.pdbx_description
1 polymer ?
#
loop_
_entity_poly.entity_id
_entity_poly.type
_entity_poly.pdbx_seq_one_letter_code
_entity_poly.pdbx_strand_id
1 'polypeptide(L)'
;MGATQESFDLQPGRVLARKFEVIRRLGAGWEGEVYLVRESATGIDRAAKLFFPERNPRNRTLNEYARRLHRLRECPILVSYVTQETVRANGADVSVLISEFVDGEMLCEFLARQPGRRLDVFQGLHLLHALADGVSAIHANNDYHGDLHAANVIVRRLGLGFEVRLLDLHRWPGSRSSNIQEDVCNLVRLLYDVLGGTRTYAKHPPEIKGVLRGLRRTLILESFRTAGDLALHLETMPWESR
;
A
#
# COMPACT_ATOMS: atom_id res chain seq x y z
N MET A 1 15.23 -24.25 19.55
CA MET A 1 14.09 -23.77 18.77
C MET A 1 13.56 -22.54 19.52
N GLY A 2 13.87 -21.33 19.05
CA GLY A 2 13.30 -20.11 19.63
C GLY A 2 11.81 -20.04 19.29
N ALA A 3 10.98 -19.70 20.26
CA ALA A 3 9.56 -19.45 20.03
C ALA A 3 9.43 -18.35 18.97
N THR A 4 8.65 -18.58 17.93
CA THR A 4 8.31 -17.57 16.93
C THR A 4 7.59 -16.45 17.66
N GLN A 5 8.11 -15.22 17.60
CA GLN A 5 7.48 -14.10 18.26
C GLN A 5 6.23 -13.69 17.48
N GLU A 6 5.05 -13.96 18.03
CA GLU A 6 3.77 -13.70 17.36
C GLU A 6 3.24 -12.28 17.58
N SER A 7 3.65 -11.59 18.65
CA SER A 7 3.22 -10.23 18.98
C SER A 7 4.18 -9.51 19.91
N PHE A 8 4.29 -8.18 19.77
CA PHE A 8 4.99 -7.33 20.74
C PHE A 8 4.06 -6.83 21.84
N ASP A 9 2.78 -6.70 21.55
CA ASP A 9 1.72 -6.24 22.47
C ASP A 9 2.10 -4.98 23.25
N LEU A 10 2.59 -3.96 22.55
CA LEU A 10 2.99 -2.70 23.18
C LEU A 10 1.77 -1.94 23.65
N GLN A 11 1.75 -1.66 24.94
CA GLN A 11 0.64 -0.92 25.56
C GLN A 11 0.77 0.60 25.31
N PRO A 12 -0.35 1.33 25.20
CA PRO A 12 -0.36 2.78 25.15
C PRO A 12 0.42 3.40 26.32
N GLY A 13 1.11 4.52 26.06
CA GLY A 13 1.98 5.20 27.02
C GLY A 13 3.41 4.67 27.09
N ARG A 14 3.70 3.50 26.48
CA ARG A 14 5.08 3.00 26.39
C ARG A 14 5.91 3.91 25.49
N VAL A 15 7.11 4.30 25.97
CA VAL A 15 8.03 5.16 25.19
C VAL A 15 9.09 4.31 24.50
N LEU A 16 9.15 4.41 23.17
CA LEU A 16 10.14 3.76 22.31
C LEU A 16 11.32 4.72 22.07
N ALA A 17 12.56 4.19 22.15
CA ALA A 17 13.80 4.92 21.91
C ALA A 17 13.90 6.27 22.66
N ARG A 18 13.20 6.44 23.78
CA ARG A 18 13.07 7.69 24.57
C ARG A 18 12.50 8.88 23.78
N LYS A 19 11.84 8.64 22.65
CA LYS A 19 11.38 9.68 21.71
C LYS A 19 9.92 9.53 21.29
N PHE A 20 9.40 8.30 21.22
CA PHE A 20 8.12 8.00 20.61
C PHE A 20 7.20 7.29 21.59
N GLU A 21 6.13 7.96 22.01
CA GLU A 21 5.11 7.38 22.88
C GLU A 21 4.11 6.57 22.05
N VAL A 22 3.87 5.32 22.42
CA VAL A 22 2.88 4.45 21.79
C VAL A 22 1.48 4.95 22.13
N ILE A 23 0.69 5.24 21.11
CA ILE A 23 -0.70 5.67 21.24
C ILE A 23 -1.64 4.47 21.08
N ARG A 24 -1.48 3.71 20.01
CA ARG A 24 -2.26 2.49 19.73
C ARG A 24 -1.61 1.65 18.64
N ARG A 25 -2.01 0.38 18.57
CA ARG A 25 -1.66 -0.49 17.45
C ARG A 25 -2.46 -0.10 16.21
N LEU A 26 -1.81 -0.04 15.04
CA LEU A 26 -2.42 0.20 13.74
C LEU A 26 -2.71 -1.12 13.03
N GLY A 27 -1.81 -2.08 13.12
CA GLY A 27 -1.96 -3.37 12.45
C GLY A 27 -0.81 -4.32 12.75
N ALA A 28 -0.93 -5.52 12.20
CA ALA A 28 0.11 -6.54 12.22
C ALA A 28 0.12 -7.28 10.89
N GLY A 29 1.30 -7.72 10.49
CA GLY A 29 1.53 -8.52 9.30
C GLY A 29 2.61 -9.57 9.53
N TRP A 30 2.99 -10.24 8.45
CA TRP A 30 3.99 -11.29 8.48
C TRP A 30 5.39 -10.81 8.92
N GLU A 31 5.74 -9.55 8.61
CA GLU A 31 7.05 -8.99 8.95
C GLU A 31 7.14 -8.40 10.36
N GLY A 32 6.00 -7.99 10.94
CA GLY A 32 5.99 -7.29 12.22
C GLY A 32 4.67 -6.61 12.53
N GLU A 33 4.73 -5.65 13.45
CA GLU A 33 3.58 -4.87 13.90
C GLU A 33 3.80 -3.38 13.68
N VAL A 34 2.71 -2.66 13.40
CA VAL A 34 2.73 -1.21 13.20
C VAL A 34 1.92 -0.54 14.31
N TYR A 35 2.49 0.51 14.88
CA TYR A 35 1.89 1.32 15.94
C TYR A 35 1.83 2.78 15.54
N LEU A 36 0.74 3.45 15.91
CA LEU A 36 0.71 4.90 15.99
C LEU A 36 1.53 5.32 17.20
N VAL A 37 2.51 6.17 16.97
CA VAL A 37 3.34 6.73 18.04
C VAL A 37 3.35 8.24 17.91
N ARG A 38 3.55 8.93 19.05
CA ARG A 38 3.70 10.39 19.11
C ARG A 38 5.12 10.75 19.45
N GLU A 39 5.74 11.58 18.64
CA GLU A 39 7.07 12.11 18.93
C GLU A 39 7.03 13.06 20.13
N SER A 40 7.72 12.74 21.21
CA SER A 40 7.60 13.46 22.49
C SER A 40 8.06 14.92 22.42
N ALA A 41 9.02 15.23 21.55
CA ALA A 41 9.56 16.57 21.42
C ALA A 41 8.67 17.52 20.60
N THR A 42 7.96 17.01 19.61
CA THR A 42 7.22 17.82 18.62
C THR A 42 5.71 17.64 18.70
N GLY A 43 5.23 16.57 19.35
CA GLY A 43 3.84 16.17 19.35
C GLY A 43 3.35 15.59 18.01
N ILE A 44 4.24 15.37 17.05
CA ILE A 44 3.88 14.86 15.73
C ILE A 44 3.61 13.36 15.80
N ASP A 45 2.49 12.95 15.20
CA ASP A 45 2.13 11.54 15.06
C ASP A 45 2.95 10.88 13.95
N ARG A 46 3.44 9.65 14.23
CA ARG A 46 4.26 8.83 13.34
C ARG A 46 3.72 7.40 13.31
N ALA A 47 4.09 6.66 12.27
CA ALA A 47 3.92 5.22 12.23
C ALA A 47 5.25 4.54 12.59
N ALA A 48 5.19 3.57 13.51
CA ALA A 48 6.34 2.79 13.95
C ALA A 48 6.13 1.32 13.58
N LYS A 49 6.87 0.80 12.57
CA LYS A 49 6.87 -0.61 12.18
C LYS A 49 7.98 -1.33 12.93
N LEU A 50 7.60 -2.20 13.87
CA LEU A 50 8.51 -3.10 14.59
C LEU A 50 8.63 -4.40 13.81
N PHE A 51 9.85 -4.78 13.47
CA PHE A 51 10.11 -6.00 12.72
C PHE A 51 10.33 -7.19 13.65
N PHE A 52 9.70 -8.32 13.37
CA PHE A 52 10.02 -9.56 14.07
C PHE A 52 11.48 -9.94 13.77
N PRO A 53 12.29 -10.29 14.79
CA PRO A 53 13.73 -10.55 14.61
C PRO A 53 14.02 -11.63 13.55
N GLU A 54 13.22 -12.70 13.51
CA GLU A 54 13.32 -13.79 12.55
C GLU A 54 13.00 -13.37 11.10
N ARG A 55 12.24 -12.28 10.92
CA ARG A 55 11.87 -11.72 9.62
C ARG A 55 12.79 -10.58 9.16
N ASN A 56 13.67 -10.15 10.06
CA ASN A 56 14.62 -9.06 9.81
C ASN A 56 16.07 -9.45 10.17
N PRO A 57 16.60 -10.57 9.62
CA PRO A 57 17.93 -11.06 9.97
C PRO A 57 19.00 -10.00 9.67
N ARG A 58 19.80 -9.64 10.70
CA ARG A 58 20.85 -8.59 10.61
C ARG A 58 20.32 -7.25 10.06
N ASN A 59 19.06 -6.90 10.30
CA ASN A 59 18.39 -5.68 9.83
C ASN A 59 18.32 -5.54 8.30
N ARG A 60 18.43 -6.62 7.54
CA ARG A 60 18.45 -6.55 6.08
C ARG A 60 17.12 -6.08 5.51
N THR A 61 16.01 -6.63 6.00
CA THR A 61 14.66 -6.28 5.53
C THR A 61 14.37 -4.80 5.78
N LEU A 62 14.58 -4.33 7.02
CA LEU A 62 14.37 -2.92 7.38
C LEU A 62 15.29 -1.99 6.57
N ASN A 63 16.59 -2.29 6.50
CA ASN A 63 17.56 -1.44 5.81
C ASN A 63 17.27 -1.35 4.29
N GLU A 64 16.84 -2.43 3.67
CA GLU A 64 16.46 -2.45 2.27
C GLU A 64 15.20 -1.61 2.05
N TYR A 65 14.18 -1.79 2.90
CA TYR A 65 12.94 -1.03 2.84
C TYR A 65 13.18 0.47 3.05
N ALA A 66 13.95 0.86 4.07
CA ALA A 66 14.30 2.25 4.34
C ALA A 66 15.04 2.92 3.16
N ARG A 67 16.04 2.22 2.58
CA ARG A 67 16.76 2.73 1.40
C ARG A 67 15.84 2.90 0.19
N ARG A 68 14.89 2.01 0.03
CA ARG A 68 13.93 2.04 -1.08
C ARG A 68 12.97 3.20 -0.94
N LEU A 69 12.39 3.41 0.24
CA LEU A 69 11.56 4.57 0.55
C LEU A 69 12.33 5.89 0.37
N HIS A 70 13.59 5.94 0.84
CA HIS A 70 14.41 7.13 0.66
C HIS A 70 14.71 7.44 -0.82
N ARG A 71 14.98 6.42 -1.63
CA ARG A 71 15.19 6.59 -3.08
C ARG A 71 13.95 7.10 -3.80
N LEU A 72 12.77 6.63 -3.36
CA LEU A 72 11.47 6.96 -3.94
C LEU A 72 10.75 8.11 -3.20
N ARG A 73 11.46 8.89 -2.40
CA ARG A 73 10.88 9.96 -1.56
C ARG A 73 10.12 11.04 -2.32
N GLU A 74 10.42 11.21 -3.62
CA GLU A 74 9.72 12.13 -4.52
C GLU A 74 8.42 11.53 -5.10
N CYS A 75 8.08 10.28 -4.76
CA CYS A 75 6.84 9.63 -5.15
C CYS A 75 5.79 9.88 -4.04
N PRO A 76 4.86 10.84 -4.20
CA PRO A 76 3.97 11.27 -3.13
C PRO A 76 2.96 10.19 -2.70
N ILE A 77 2.77 9.16 -3.52
CA ILE A 77 1.91 8.03 -3.17
C ILE A 77 2.50 7.13 -2.08
N LEU A 78 3.82 7.14 -1.88
CA LEU A 78 4.48 6.35 -0.85
C LEU A 78 4.56 7.09 0.47
N VAL A 79 4.55 6.35 1.58
CA VAL A 79 4.81 6.91 2.90
C VAL A 79 6.29 7.32 3.02
N SER A 80 6.54 8.47 3.68
CA SER A 80 7.89 9.00 3.82
C SER A 80 8.64 8.32 4.98
N TYR A 81 9.85 7.85 4.70
CA TYR A 81 10.79 7.38 5.72
C TYR A 81 11.29 8.56 6.58
N VAL A 82 11.30 8.39 7.90
CA VAL A 82 11.80 9.40 8.84
C VAL A 82 13.12 8.95 9.46
N THR A 83 13.13 7.85 10.20
CA THR A 83 14.32 7.30 10.86
C THR A 83 14.15 5.82 11.17
N GLN A 84 15.22 5.21 11.66
CA GLN A 84 15.18 3.88 12.28
C GLN A 84 15.74 3.94 13.70
N GLU A 85 15.19 3.11 14.56
CA GLU A 85 15.58 2.99 15.95
C GLU A 85 15.73 1.51 16.34
N THR A 86 16.42 1.26 17.46
CA THR A 86 16.43 -0.05 18.11
C THR A 86 15.79 0.10 19.48
N VAL A 87 14.86 -0.79 19.80
CA VAL A 87 14.14 -0.77 21.08
C VAL A 87 14.17 -2.14 21.73
N ARG A 88 14.09 -2.18 23.05
CA ARG A 88 13.98 -3.41 23.81
C ARG A 88 12.51 -3.83 23.88
N ALA A 89 12.15 -4.97 23.29
CA ALA A 89 10.80 -5.54 23.36
C ALA A 89 10.89 -7.07 23.57
N ASN A 90 10.08 -7.60 24.46
CA ASN A 90 10.02 -9.03 24.81
C ASN A 90 11.41 -9.66 25.09
N GLY A 91 12.30 -8.89 25.77
CA GLY A 91 13.63 -9.36 26.12
C GLY A 91 14.68 -9.33 25.00
N ALA A 92 14.32 -8.91 23.77
CA ALA A 92 15.20 -8.80 22.63
C ALA A 92 15.35 -7.36 22.13
N ASP A 93 16.43 -7.10 21.39
CA ASP A 93 16.58 -5.85 20.64
C ASP A 93 15.82 -5.98 19.32
N VAL A 94 14.87 -5.06 19.11
CA VAL A 94 13.96 -5.04 17.97
C VAL A 94 14.19 -3.78 17.16
N SER A 95 14.34 -3.93 15.86
CA SER A 95 14.48 -2.80 14.95
C SER A 95 13.14 -2.22 14.60
N VAL A 96 13.05 -0.90 14.63
CA VAL A 96 11.85 -0.11 14.37
C VAL A 96 12.13 0.86 13.24
N LEU A 97 11.26 0.86 12.23
CA LEU A 97 11.23 1.89 11.20
C LEU A 97 10.16 2.91 11.58
N ILE A 98 10.56 4.18 11.61
CA ILE A 98 9.65 5.31 11.81
C ILE A 98 9.38 5.96 10.44
N SER A 99 8.11 6.11 10.11
CA SER A 99 7.63 6.78 8.91
C SER A 99 6.58 7.84 9.26
N GLU A 100 6.18 8.62 8.27
CA GLU A 100 5.02 9.49 8.44
C GLU A 100 3.79 8.67 8.81
N PHE A 101 2.94 9.22 9.65
CA PHE A 101 1.59 8.71 9.87
C PHE A 101 0.66 9.35 8.83
N VAL A 102 -0.09 8.53 8.13
CA VAL A 102 -1.09 8.96 7.15
C VAL A 102 -2.46 8.86 7.77
N ASP A 103 -3.14 9.99 7.88
CA ASP A 103 -4.52 10.06 8.33
C ASP A 103 -5.45 9.56 7.22
N GLY A 104 -6.07 8.41 7.45
CA GLY A 104 -6.93 7.71 6.50
C GLY A 104 -7.28 6.33 7.03
N GLU A 105 -7.89 5.53 6.20
CA GLU A 105 -8.23 4.15 6.55
C GLU A 105 -7.75 3.18 5.48
N MET A 106 -7.54 1.93 5.86
CA MET A 106 -7.20 0.89 4.90
C MET A 106 -8.34 0.69 3.90
N LEU A 107 -8.01 0.57 2.60
CA LEU A 107 -9.03 0.37 1.56
C LEU A 107 -9.90 -0.85 1.82
N CYS A 108 -9.37 -1.93 2.38
CA CYS A 108 -10.14 -3.11 2.76
C CYS A 108 -11.21 -2.79 3.83
N GLU A 109 -10.89 -1.94 4.82
CA GLU A 109 -11.82 -1.49 5.87
C GLU A 109 -12.86 -0.51 5.29
N PHE A 110 -12.40 0.42 4.44
CA PHE A 110 -13.26 1.32 3.70
C PHE A 110 -14.32 0.56 2.90
N LEU A 111 -13.91 -0.45 2.13
CA LEU A 111 -14.81 -1.31 1.35
C LEU A 111 -15.78 -2.10 2.23
N ALA A 112 -15.33 -2.61 3.37
CA ALA A 112 -16.16 -3.39 4.29
C ALA A 112 -17.41 -2.62 4.77
N ARG A 113 -17.33 -1.28 4.82
CA ARG A 113 -18.42 -0.37 5.23
C ARG A 113 -19.29 0.11 4.08
N GLN A 114 -18.86 -0.09 2.81
CA GLN A 114 -19.65 0.32 1.66
C GLN A 114 -20.85 -0.62 1.41
N PRO A 115 -21.96 -0.13 0.83
CA PRO A 115 -23.08 -0.96 0.42
C PRO A 115 -22.61 -2.10 -0.51
N GLY A 116 -22.92 -3.33 -0.12
CA GLY A 116 -22.47 -4.52 -0.86
C GLY A 116 -20.96 -4.77 -0.82
N ARG A 117 -20.21 -4.09 0.07
CA ARG A 117 -18.75 -4.15 0.24
C ARG A 117 -18.01 -3.87 -1.06
N ARG A 118 -18.47 -2.89 -1.81
CA ARG A 118 -17.91 -2.52 -3.11
C ARG A 118 -18.12 -1.03 -3.38
N LEU A 119 -17.34 -0.51 -4.31
CA LEU A 119 -17.55 0.81 -4.91
C LEU A 119 -18.55 0.71 -6.09
N ASP A 120 -19.19 1.81 -6.42
CA ASP A 120 -19.78 1.97 -7.73
C ASP A 120 -18.69 2.12 -8.82
N VAL A 121 -19.09 2.02 -10.08
CA VAL A 121 -18.17 2.03 -11.20
C VAL A 121 -17.36 3.33 -11.26
N PHE A 122 -18.01 4.47 -11.05
CA PHE A 122 -17.37 5.78 -11.14
C PHE A 122 -16.34 5.96 -10.02
N GLN A 123 -16.70 5.62 -8.79
CA GLN A 123 -15.77 5.63 -7.65
C GLN A 123 -14.57 4.69 -7.88
N GLY A 124 -14.83 3.49 -8.40
CA GLY A 124 -13.78 2.51 -8.72
C GLY A 124 -12.78 3.03 -9.77
N LEU A 125 -13.26 3.73 -10.79
CA LEU A 125 -12.39 4.35 -11.80
C LEU A 125 -11.56 5.49 -11.23
N HIS A 126 -12.15 6.36 -10.40
CA HIS A 126 -11.40 7.44 -9.73
C HIS A 126 -10.33 6.90 -8.81
N LEU A 127 -10.64 5.84 -8.06
CA LEU A 127 -9.65 5.16 -7.21
C LEU A 127 -8.52 4.56 -8.04
N LEU A 128 -8.87 3.83 -9.12
CA LEU A 128 -7.88 3.23 -10.01
C LEU A 128 -6.99 4.29 -10.66
N HIS A 129 -7.58 5.40 -11.12
CA HIS A 129 -6.82 6.50 -11.72
C HIS A 129 -5.80 7.07 -10.72
N ALA A 130 -6.24 7.40 -9.49
CA ALA A 130 -5.35 7.93 -8.45
C ALA A 130 -4.19 6.96 -8.12
N LEU A 131 -4.48 5.64 -8.09
CA LEU A 131 -3.46 4.61 -7.86
C LEU A 131 -2.53 4.47 -9.07
N ALA A 132 -3.06 4.45 -10.29
CA ALA A 132 -2.27 4.29 -11.50
C ALA A 132 -1.33 5.48 -11.73
N ASP A 133 -1.81 6.70 -11.50
CA ASP A 133 -0.99 7.92 -11.57
C ASP A 133 0.14 7.86 -10.53
N GLY A 134 -0.17 7.59 -9.26
CA GLY A 134 0.85 7.48 -8.21
C GLY A 134 1.86 6.35 -8.45
N VAL A 135 1.43 5.17 -8.90
CA VAL A 135 2.32 4.05 -9.24
C VAL A 135 3.16 4.38 -10.47
N SER A 136 2.66 5.20 -11.42
CA SER A 136 3.43 5.65 -12.57
C SER A 136 4.71 6.38 -12.17
N ALA A 137 4.65 7.19 -11.09
CA ALA A 137 5.83 7.87 -10.52
C ALA A 137 6.87 6.87 -9.98
N ILE A 138 6.44 5.75 -9.39
CA ILE A 138 7.34 4.66 -8.98
C ILE A 138 7.98 4.01 -10.21
N HIS A 139 7.20 3.70 -11.24
CA HIS A 139 7.67 3.09 -12.49
C HIS A 139 8.64 4.01 -13.24
N ALA A 140 8.42 5.33 -13.23
CA ALA A 140 9.32 6.32 -13.82
C ALA A 140 10.71 6.33 -13.14
N ASN A 141 10.79 5.96 -11.86
CA ASN A 141 12.03 5.77 -11.13
C ASN A 141 12.65 4.37 -11.33
N ASN A 142 12.19 3.63 -12.35
CA ASN A 142 12.62 2.25 -12.65
C ASN A 142 12.54 1.34 -11.41
N ASP A 143 11.47 1.50 -10.63
CA ASP A 143 11.13 0.66 -9.47
C ASP A 143 9.67 0.22 -9.56
N TYR A 144 9.20 -0.59 -8.64
CA TYR A 144 7.86 -1.16 -8.61
C TYR A 144 7.36 -1.24 -7.16
N HIS A 145 6.06 -1.40 -6.93
CA HIS A 145 5.52 -1.60 -5.58
C HIS A 145 5.69 -3.06 -5.13
N GLY A 146 5.21 -3.99 -5.93
CA GLY A 146 5.38 -5.43 -5.73
C GLY A 146 4.32 -6.11 -4.88
N ASP A 147 3.41 -5.35 -4.20
CA ASP A 147 2.38 -5.95 -3.35
C ASP A 147 1.11 -5.09 -3.31
N LEU A 148 0.57 -4.79 -4.49
CA LEU A 148 -0.62 -3.94 -4.64
C LEU A 148 -1.90 -4.72 -4.36
N HIS A 149 -2.52 -4.46 -3.21
CA HIS A 149 -3.83 -4.98 -2.81
C HIS A 149 -4.50 -4.07 -1.77
N ALA A 150 -5.80 -4.28 -1.52
CA ALA A 150 -6.61 -3.38 -0.68
C ALA A 150 -6.11 -3.21 0.78
N ALA A 151 -5.32 -4.15 1.29
CA ALA A 151 -4.74 -4.06 2.63
C ALA A 151 -3.38 -3.32 2.66
N ASN A 152 -2.85 -2.86 1.50
CA ASN A 152 -1.65 -2.04 1.41
C ASN A 152 -1.95 -0.63 0.86
N VAL A 153 -3.23 -0.26 0.78
CA VAL A 153 -3.68 1.05 0.32
C VAL A 153 -4.39 1.76 1.46
N ILE A 154 -3.90 2.94 1.85
CA ILE A 154 -4.65 3.88 2.69
C ILE A 154 -5.42 4.81 1.76
N VAL A 155 -6.69 5.04 2.09
CA VAL A 155 -7.57 5.93 1.36
C VAL A 155 -8.17 6.99 2.28
N ARG A 156 -8.31 8.20 1.74
CA ARG A 156 -9.14 9.26 2.29
C ARG A 156 -9.99 9.82 1.17
N ARG A 157 -11.29 9.93 1.39
CA ARG A 157 -12.18 10.53 0.39
C ARG A 157 -12.00 12.05 0.39
N LEU A 158 -11.78 12.62 -0.78
CA LEU A 158 -11.65 14.07 -0.98
C LEU A 158 -12.53 14.51 -2.15
N GLY A 159 -13.67 15.13 -1.86
CA GLY A 159 -14.65 15.49 -2.87
C GLY A 159 -15.13 14.27 -3.67
N LEU A 160 -14.95 14.31 -4.99
CA LEU A 160 -15.31 13.20 -5.89
C LEU A 160 -14.20 12.15 -5.99
N GLY A 161 -12.97 12.48 -5.61
CA GLY A 161 -11.80 11.62 -5.74
C GLY A 161 -11.36 10.96 -4.45
N PHE A 162 -10.19 10.35 -4.54
CA PHE A 162 -9.50 9.70 -3.44
C PHE A 162 -8.08 10.25 -3.32
N GLU A 163 -7.69 10.59 -2.11
CA GLU A 163 -6.28 10.68 -1.75
C GLU A 163 -5.83 9.28 -1.34
N VAL A 164 -4.75 8.81 -1.93
CA VAL A 164 -4.25 7.44 -1.73
C VAL A 164 -2.79 7.44 -1.27
N ARG A 165 -2.45 6.50 -0.40
CA ARG A 165 -1.08 6.21 0.00
C ARG A 165 -0.84 4.71 -0.03
N LEU A 166 0.34 4.32 -0.47
CA LEU A 166 0.76 2.91 -0.53
C LEU A 166 1.73 2.58 0.59
N LEU A 167 1.49 1.42 1.19
CA LEU A 167 2.30 0.83 2.25
C LEU A 167 3.05 -0.39 1.70
N ASP A 168 4.11 -0.79 2.40
CA ASP A 168 4.76 -2.09 2.29
C ASP A 168 5.25 -2.46 0.88
N LEU A 169 6.23 -1.68 0.38
CA LEU A 169 6.98 -2.04 -0.82
C LEU A 169 7.61 -3.43 -0.68
N HIS A 170 7.21 -4.36 -1.52
CA HIS A 170 7.75 -5.72 -1.50
C HIS A 170 8.79 -5.94 -2.61
N ARG A 171 9.76 -6.83 -2.34
CA ARG A 171 10.78 -7.21 -3.32
C ARG A 171 10.56 -8.65 -3.79
N TRP A 172 10.28 -8.76 -5.08
CA TRP A 172 10.20 -10.05 -5.74
C TRP A 172 11.46 -10.39 -6.51
N PRO A 173 11.81 -11.70 -6.63
CA PRO A 173 12.80 -12.15 -7.60
C PRO A 173 12.35 -11.84 -9.03
N GLY A 174 13.31 -11.75 -9.95
CA GLY A 174 13.01 -11.50 -11.36
C GLY A 174 13.48 -10.13 -11.85
N SER A 175 13.14 -9.79 -13.08
CA SER A 175 13.49 -8.50 -13.66
C SER A 175 12.58 -7.38 -13.16
N ARG A 176 13.10 -6.16 -13.09
CA ARG A 176 12.28 -4.98 -12.74
C ARG A 176 11.13 -4.79 -13.72
N SER A 177 11.37 -4.99 -15.01
CA SER A 177 10.34 -4.90 -16.03
C SER A 177 9.19 -5.88 -15.77
N SER A 178 9.49 -7.13 -15.39
CA SER A 178 8.46 -8.12 -15.05
C SER A 178 7.67 -7.71 -13.82
N ASN A 179 8.33 -7.15 -12.80
CA ASN A 179 7.68 -6.70 -11.57
C ASN A 179 6.83 -5.43 -11.79
N ILE A 180 7.27 -4.51 -12.66
CA ILE A 180 6.49 -3.36 -13.13
C ILE A 180 5.20 -3.83 -13.82
N GLN A 181 5.32 -4.82 -14.69
CA GLN A 181 4.15 -5.43 -15.37
C GLN A 181 3.20 -6.11 -14.39
N GLU A 182 3.73 -6.72 -13.31
CA GLU A 182 2.89 -7.34 -12.28
C GLU A 182 2.11 -6.27 -11.51
N ASP A 183 2.71 -5.12 -11.19
CA ASP A 183 1.98 -4.00 -10.59
C ASP A 183 0.81 -3.55 -11.45
N VAL A 184 0.97 -3.47 -12.79
CA VAL A 184 -0.13 -3.13 -13.71
C VAL A 184 -1.26 -4.16 -13.63
N CYS A 185 -0.92 -5.45 -13.63
CA CYS A 185 -1.90 -6.52 -13.49
C CYS A 185 -2.63 -6.45 -12.13
N ASN A 186 -1.90 -6.11 -11.06
CA ASN A 186 -2.47 -5.97 -9.72
C ASN A 186 -3.37 -4.73 -9.60
N LEU A 187 -3.05 -3.61 -10.26
CA LEU A 187 -3.95 -2.44 -10.35
C LEU A 187 -5.28 -2.82 -11.02
N VAL A 188 -5.23 -3.53 -12.15
CA VAL A 188 -6.44 -3.99 -12.84
C VAL A 188 -7.22 -4.98 -11.98
N ARG A 189 -6.55 -5.90 -11.29
CA ARG A 189 -7.17 -6.83 -10.36
C ARG A 189 -7.82 -6.10 -9.18
N LEU A 190 -7.16 -5.08 -8.66
CA LEU A 190 -7.71 -4.26 -7.58
C LEU A 190 -9.00 -3.57 -8.01
N LEU A 191 -9.08 -3.03 -9.24
CA LEU A 191 -10.34 -2.51 -9.77
C LEU A 191 -11.44 -3.58 -9.76
N TYR A 192 -11.14 -4.78 -10.27
CA TYR A 192 -12.10 -5.88 -10.26
C TYR A 192 -12.63 -6.18 -8.86
N ASP A 193 -11.73 -6.25 -7.88
CA ASP A 193 -12.09 -6.59 -6.50
C ASP A 193 -12.93 -5.48 -5.84
N VAL A 194 -12.53 -4.21 -5.99
CA VAL A 194 -13.28 -3.07 -5.41
C VAL A 194 -14.66 -2.88 -6.04
N LEU A 195 -14.86 -3.33 -7.27
CA LEU A 195 -16.16 -3.32 -7.93
C LEU A 195 -17.04 -4.53 -7.57
N GLY A 196 -16.58 -5.42 -6.70
CA GLY A 196 -17.35 -6.56 -6.17
C GLY A 196 -17.03 -7.91 -6.81
N GLY A 197 -15.97 -7.98 -7.63
CA GLY A 197 -15.42 -9.21 -8.16
C GLY A 197 -16.41 -10.01 -9.03
N THR A 198 -16.38 -11.33 -8.89
CA THR A 198 -17.22 -12.26 -9.66
C THR A 198 -18.71 -11.95 -9.55
N ARG A 199 -19.16 -11.44 -8.38
CA ARG A 199 -20.61 -11.18 -8.14
C ARG A 199 -21.20 -10.12 -9.05
N THR A 200 -20.39 -9.21 -9.55
CA THR A 200 -20.82 -8.02 -10.31
C THR A 200 -20.28 -7.98 -11.72
N TYR A 201 -19.20 -8.71 -12.01
CA TYR A 201 -18.46 -8.63 -13.27
C TYR A 201 -19.34 -8.71 -14.52
N ALA A 202 -20.32 -9.64 -14.54
CA ALA A 202 -21.20 -9.81 -15.71
C ALA A 202 -22.03 -8.55 -16.01
N LYS A 203 -22.36 -7.75 -14.99
CA LYS A 203 -23.21 -6.56 -15.05
C LYS A 203 -22.47 -5.28 -15.41
N HIS A 204 -21.13 -5.29 -15.43
CA HIS A 204 -20.35 -4.09 -15.77
C HIS A 204 -20.49 -3.74 -17.24
N PRO A 205 -20.48 -2.44 -17.56
CA PRO A 205 -20.53 -1.97 -18.93
C PRO A 205 -19.26 -2.36 -19.73
N PRO A 206 -19.33 -2.30 -21.07
CA PRO A 206 -18.22 -2.69 -21.94
C PRO A 206 -16.92 -1.94 -21.63
N GLU A 207 -16.97 -0.66 -21.25
CA GLU A 207 -15.85 0.19 -20.93
C GLU A 207 -15.05 -0.39 -19.75
N ILE A 208 -15.74 -0.80 -18.68
CA ILE A 208 -15.12 -1.44 -17.52
C ILE A 208 -14.52 -2.80 -17.89
N LYS A 209 -15.25 -3.61 -18.66
CA LYS A 209 -14.73 -4.89 -19.17
C LYS A 209 -13.51 -4.68 -20.06
N GLY A 210 -13.49 -3.56 -20.81
CA GLY A 210 -12.36 -3.09 -21.59
C GLY A 210 -11.12 -2.82 -20.74
N VAL A 211 -11.25 -2.17 -19.58
CA VAL A 211 -10.14 -1.97 -18.63
C VAL A 211 -9.74 -3.30 -17.99
N LEU A 212 -10.70 -4.11 -17.54
CA LEU A 212 -10.44 -5.36 -16.83
C LEU A 212 -9.81 -6.47 -17.72
N ARG A 213 -10.00 -6.42 -19.05
CA ARG A 213 -9.42 -7.38 -20.00
C ARG A 213 -9.65 -8.84 -19.60
N GLY A 214 -10.77 -9.13 -18.92
CA GLY A 214 -11.08 -10.45 -18.39
C GLY A 214 -10.05 -10.98 -17.39
N LEU A 215 -9.24 -10.10 -16.77
CA LEU A 215 -8.11 -10.41 -15.88
C LEU A 215 -7.03 -11.29 -16.54
N ARG A 216 -6.97 -11.31 -17.87
CA ARG A 216 -5.97 -12.07 -18.63
C ARG A 216 -4.69 -11.25 -18.77
N ARG A 217 -3.61 -11.69 -18.09
CA ARG A 217 -2.31 -11.01 -18.04
C ARG A 217 -1.83 -10.55 -19.42
N THR A 218 -1.91 -11.41 -20.43
CA THR A 218 -1.50 -11.08 -21.80
C THR A 218 -2.29 -9.89 -22.37
N LEU A 219 -3.62 -9.90 -22.24
CA LEU A 219 -4.48 -8.83 -22.75
C LEU A 219 -4.32 -7.51 -21.96
N ILE A 220 -4.07 -7.60 -20.65
CA ILE A 220 -3.77 -6.43 -19.84
C ILE A 220 -2.47 -5.79 -20.33
N LEU A 221 -1.40 -6.56 -20.48
CA LEU A 221 -0.09 -6.06 -20.88
C LEU A 221 0.04 -5.66 -22.37
N GLU A 222 -0.80 -6.20 -23.23
CA GLU A 222 -0.97 -5.70 -24.60
C GLU A 222 -1.57 -4.29 -24.63
N SER A 223 -2.42 -3.97 -23.64
CA SER A 223 -3.10 -2.67 -23.56
C SER A 223 -2.34 -1.67 -22.68
N PHE A 224 -1.76 -2.13 -21.59
CA PHE A 224 -1.12 -1.29 -20.56
C PHE A 224 0.23 -1.90 -20.18
N ARG A 225 1.33 -1.33 -20.66
CA ARG A 225 2.69 -1.80 -20.32
C ARG A 225 3.19 -1.23 -19.00
N THR A 226 2.69 -0.05 -18.63
CA THR A 226 3.03 0.68 -17.41
C THR A 226 1.76 1.18 -16.73
N ALA A 227 1.88 1.59 -15.47
CA ALA A 227 0.78 2.27 -14.77
C ALA A 227 0.41 3.62 -15.42
N GLY A 228 1.38 4.29 -16.05
CA GLY A 228 1.12 5.52 -16.82
C GLY A 228 0.24 5.27 -18.04
N ASP A 229 0.44 4.16 -18.76
CA ASP A 229 -0.45 3.80 -19.89
C ASP A 229 -1.89 3.55 -19.41
N LEU A 230 -2.04 2.92 -18.24
CA LEU A 230 -3.35 2.70 -17.63
C LEU A 230 -4.00 4.03 -17.20
N ALA A 231 -3.25 4.93 -16.55
CA ALA A 231 -3.74 6.24 -16.13
C ALA A 231 -4.22 7.05 -17.36
N LEU A 232 -3.40 7.15 -18.41
CA LEU A 232 -3.73 7.85 -19.65
C LEU A 232 -4.97 7.26 -20.33
N HIS A 233 -5.09 5.91 -20.33
CA HIS A 233 -6.28 5.27 -20.88
C HIS A 233 -7.56 5.67 -20.11
N LEU A 234 -7.49 5.74 -18.78
CA LEU A 234 -8.63 6.14 -17.96
C LEU A 234 -9.04 7.60 -18.17
N GLU A 235 -8.10 8.48 -18.49
CA GLU A 235 -8.34 9.90 -18.81
C GLU A 235 -8.97 10.10 -20.18
N THR A 236 -8.67 9.21 -21.13
CA THR A 236 -9.01 9.41 -22.55
C THR A 236 -10.04 8.42 -23.08
N MET A 237 -10.40 7.38 -22.31
CA MET A 237 -11.36 6.39 -22.76
C MET A 237 -12.74 7.02 -23.02
N PRO A 238 -13.39 6.73 -24.16
CA PRO A 238 -14.74 7.21 -24.42
C PRO A 238 -15.72 6.57 -23.42
N TRP A 239 -16.62 7.38 -22.88
CA TRP A 239 -17.71 6.93 -22.05
C TRP A 239 -19.03 7.15 -22.77
N GLU A 240 -19.65 6.09 -23.26
CA GLU A 240 -20.97 6.17 -23.88
C GLU A 240 -22.02 6.25 -22.77
N SER A 241 -22.62 7.45 -22.61
CA SER A 241 -23.83 7.60 -21.80
C SER A 241 -24.99 6.88 -22.51
N ARG A 242 -25.40 5.74 -21.96
CA ARG A 242 -26.64 5.09 -22.35
C ARG A 242 -27.81 5.53 -21.49
#